data_c292771372dd738ed2873355f5c350c7
#
_entry.id   c292771372dd738ed2873355f5c350c7
#
_cell.length_a   1.000
_cell.length_b   1.000
_cell.length_c   1.000
_cell.angle_alpha   90.00
_cell.angle_beta   90.00
_cell.angle_gamma   90.00
#
_symmetry.space_group_name_H-M   'P 1'
#
loop_
_entity.id
_entity.type
_entity.pdbx_description
1 polymer ?
#
loop_
_entity_poly.entity_id
_entity_poly.type
_entity_poly.pdbx_seq_one_letter_code
_entity_poly.pdbx_strand_id
1 'polypeptide(L)'
;MKKITGLLLLLLLAATPLAGQATDSVETFWQAFKTAVIKRDVEGIARLSKFPIGMSYGILSVKTKAQLTKRYRQVFNEQTDAAACFGKAKPEIDAKNPKQFTVACPDAAGNEVVIYHFQQTKAGWRFTGLDNLNE
;
A
#
# COMPACT_ATOMS: atom_id res chain seq x y z
N MET A 1 59.76 -29.40 -31.62
CA MET A 1 58.35 -29.58 -31.39
C MET A 1 57.93 -28.69 -30.25
N LYS A 2 57.33 -27.55 -30.53
CA LYS A 2 56.83 -26.64 -29.51
C LYS A 2 55.32 -26.74 -29.50
N LYS A 3 54.77 -27.28 -28.43
CA LYS A 3 53.30 -27.31 -28.18
C LYS A 3 52.90 -25.96 -27.65
N ILE A 4 52.14 -25.21 -28.41
CA ILE A 4 51.51 -23.98 -27.97
C ILE A 4 50.17 -24.38 -27.35
N THR A 5 50.08 -24.34 -26.03
CA THR A 5 48.85 -24.53 -25.29
C THR A 5 48.12 -23.20 -25.27
N GLY A 6 47.11 -23.07 -26.10
CA GLY A 6 46.27 -21.90 -26.10
C GLY A 6 45.37 -21.91 -24.86
N LEU A 7 45.58 -20.97 -23.99
CA LEU A 7 44.74 -20.70 -22.83
C LEU A 7 43.51 -19.92 -23.32
N LEU A 8 42.39 -20.63 -23.46
CA LEU A 8 41.11 -20.02 -23.81
C LEU A 8 40.53 -19.38 -22.56
N LEU A 9 40.71 -18.07 -22.45
CA LEU A 9 40.14 -17.28 -21.37
C LEU A 9 38.64 -17.10 -21.64
N LEU A 10 37.81 -17.92 -20.99
CA LEU A 10 36.34 -17.80 -21.04
C LEU A 10 35.96 -16.58 -20.17
N LEU A 11 35.68 -15.44 -20.81
CA LEU A 11 35.03 -14.32 -20.16
C LEU A 11 33.57 -14.70 -19.90
N LEU A 12 33.27 -15.12 -18.68
CA LEU A 12 31.92 -15.17 -18.19
C LEU A 12 31.40 -13.73 -18.00
N LEU A 13 30.69 -13.23 -18.99
CA LEU A 13 29.86 -12.04 -18.78
C LEU A 13 28.74 -12.45 -17.79
N ALA A 14 28.94 -12.13 -16.54
CA ALA A 14 27.86 -12.15 -15.56
C ALA A 14 26.88 -11.05 -15.96
N ALA A 15 25.79 -11.42 -16.66
CA ALA A 15 24.66 -10.56 -16.85
C ALA A 15 24.02 -10.34 -15.47
N THR A 16 24.34 -9.22 -14.83
CA THR A 16 23.58 -8.76 -13.67
C THR A 16 22.18 -8.44 -14.15
N PRO A 17 21.13 -9.08 -13.61
CA PRO A 17 19.78 -8.64 -13.92
C PRO A 17 19.66 -7.20 -13.44
N LEU A 18 19.41 -6.27 -14.33
CA LEU A 18 18.88 -4.97 -14.00
C LEU A 18 17.57 -5.22 -13.26
N ALA A 19 17.60 -5.11 -11.92
CA ALA A 19 16.39 -5.03 -11.13
C ALA A 19 15.70 -3.73 -11.54
N GLY A 20 14.95 -3.76 -12.65
CA GLY A 20 13.99 -2.74 -12.96
C GLY A 20 13.10 -2.63 -11.73
N GLN A 21 12.91 -1.42 -11.19
CA GLN A 21 11.91 -1.17 -10.18
C GLN A 21 10.56 -1.51 -10.81
N ALA A 22 10.12 -2.76 -10.66
CA ALA A 22 8.78 -3.14 -11.00
C ALA A 22 7.88 -2.26 -10.15
N THR A 23 7.10 -1.39 -10.80
CA THR A 23 6.01 -0.68 -10.14
C THR A 23 5.09 -1.77 -9.62
N ASP A 24 4.97 -1.90 -8.29
CA ASP A 24 4.10 -2.90 -7.68
C ASP A 24 2.72 -2.77 -8.28
N SER A 25 2.11 -3.89 -8.63
CA SER A 25 0.72 -3.92 -9.05
C SER A 25 -0.17 -3.51 -7.87
N VAL A 26 -1.38 -3.06 -8.17
CA VAL A 26 -2.42 -2.81 -7.15
C VAL A 26 -2.59 -4.03 -6.25
N GLU A 27 -2.62 -5.22 -6.84
CA GLU A 27 -2.79 -6.47 -6.09
C GLU A 27 -1.64 -6.73 -5.12
N THR A 28 -0.40 -6.61 -5.56
CA THR A 28 0.79 -6.79 -4.70
C THR A 28 0.81 -5.78 -3.56
N PHE A 29 0.56 -4.52 -3.87
CA PHE A 29 0.47 -3.47 -2.85
C PHE A 29 -0.65 -3.74 -1.85
N TRP A 30 -1.84 -4.08 -2.36
CA TRP A 30 -3.01 -4.33 -1.52
C TRP A 30 -2.77 -5.50 -0.56
N GLN A 31 -2.16 -6.59 -1.02
CA GLN A 31 -1.80 -7.72 -0.16
C GLN A 31 -0.87 -7.30 0.98
N ALA A 32 0.15 -6.48 0.68
CA ALA A 32 1.07 -5.97 1.69
C ALA A 32 0.37 -5.04 2.69
N PHE A 33 -0.45 -4.11 2.20
CA PHE A 33 -1.15 -3.13 3.04
C PHE A 33 -2.18 -3.79 3.97
N LYS A 34 -3.07 -4.62 3.42
CA LYS A 34 -4.07 -5.30 4.24
C LYS A 34 -3.44 -6.23 5.28
N THR A 35 -2.35 -6.92 4.93
CA THR A 35 -1.62 -7.77 5.88
C THR A 35 -1.06 -6.93 7.03
N ALA A 36 -0.48 -5.77 6.74
CA ALA A 36 0.01 -4.86 7.77
C ALA A 36 -1.13 -4.37 8.70
N VAL A 37 -2.29 -4.05 8.16
CA VAL A 37 -3.46 -3.65 8.96
C VAL A 37 -3.99 -4.82 9.79
N ILE A 38 -4.14 -6.00 9.22
CA ILE A 38 -4.62 -7.19 9.94
C ILE A 38 -3.67 -7.57 11.09
N LYS A 39 -2.37 -7.45 10.88
CA LYS A 39 -1.35 -7.69 11.91
C LYS A 39 -1.11 -6.51 12.84
N ARG A 40 -1.74 -5.39 12.60
CA ARG A 40 -1.52 -4.14 13.33
C ARG A 40 -0.06 -3.69 13.31
N ASP A 41 0.60 -3.91 12.19
CA ASP A 41 1.98 -3.49 11.94
C ASP A 41 2.04 -2.01 11.53
N VAL A 42 2.11 -1.14 12.52
CA VAL A 42 2.11 0.32 12.30
C VAL A 42 3.30 0.77 11.47
N GLU A 43 4.48 0.18 11.66
CA GLU A 43 5.67 0.47 10.84
C GLU A 43 5.45 0.10 9.38
N GLY A 44 4.86 -1.05 9.11
CA GLY A 44 4.50 -1.49 7.76
C GLY A 44 3.47 -0.58 7.13
N ILE A 45 2.41 -0.22 7.85
CA ILE A 45 1.39 0.73 7.37
C ILE A 45 2.01 2.09 7.05
N ALA A 46 2.88 2.61 7.91
CA ALA A 46 3.53 3.91 7.70
C ALA A 46 4.39 3.92 6.43
N ARG A 47 5.15 2.86 6.18
CA ARG A 47 5.96 2.72 4.96
C ARG A 47 5.10 2.70 3.69
N LEU A 48 3.89 2.18 3.77
CA LEU A 48 2.93 2.08 2.67
C LEU A 48 1.97 3.26 2.60
N SER A 49 2.20 4.30 3.40
CA SER A 49 1.37 5.50 3.45
C SER A 49 2.11 6.72 2.95
N LYS A 50 1.36 7.68 2.40
CA LYS A 50 1.84 9.03 2.10
C LYS A 50 1.26 9.99 3.12
N PHE A 51 2.13 10.57 3.93
CA PHE A 51 1.72 11.60 4.90
C PHE A 51 1.64 12.99 4.25
N PRO A 52 0.69 13.83 4.64
CA PRO A 52 -0.39 13.56 5.59
C PRO A 52 -1.45 12.62 5.01
N ILE A 53 -1.95 11.69 5.85
CA ILE A 53 -3.12 10.88 5.51
C ILE A 53 -4.36 11.73 5.74
N GLY A 54 -5.13 12.00 4.68
CA GLY A 54 -6.34 12.82 4.77
C GLY A 54 -7.47 12.07 5.50
N MET A 55 -8.24 12.80 6.29
CA MET A 55 -9.42 12.27 6.96
C MET A 55 -10.59 13.23 6.78
N SER A 56 -11.76 12.71 6.46
CA SER A 56 -12.98 13.51 6.34
C SER A 56 -13.78 13.63 7.64
N TYR A 57 -13.35 12.94 8.68
CA TYR A 57 -14.04 12.96 9.98
C TYR A 57 -13.04 12.94 11.16
N GLY A 58 -13.46 13.47 12.29
CA GLY A 58 -12.67 13.54 13.52
C GLY A 58 -11.54 14.54 13.44
N ILE A 59 -10.43 14.19 12.85
CA ILE A 59 -9.28 15.08 12.62
C ILE A 59 -9.06 15.26 11.12
N LEU A 60 -8.49 16.40 10.71
CA LEU A 60 -8.30 16.71 9.29
C LEU A 60 -7.25 15.82 8.62
N SER A 61 -6.25 15.39 9.34
CA SER A 61 -5.20 14.53 8.80
C SER A 61 -4.35 13.87 9.89
N VAL A 62 -3.72 12.77 9.50
CA VAL A 62 -2.63 12.14 10.26
C VAL A 62 -1.33 12.53 9.59
N LYS A 63 -0.49 13.30 10.26
CA LYS A 63 0.68 13.95 9.66
C LYS A 63 1.97 13.13 9.75
N THR A 64 2.08 12.24 10.73
CA THR A 64 3.30 11.50 11.02
C THR A 64 3.00 10.06 11.47
N LYS A 65 4.01 9.20 11.43
CA LYS A 65 3.93 7.86 11.99
C LYS A 65 3.56 7.86 13.48
N ALA A 66 4.10 8.80 14.26
CA ALA A 66 3.76 8.94 15.68
C ALA A 66 2.27 9.25 15.87
N GLN A 67 1.71 10.14 15.03
CA GLN A 67 0.27 10.42 15.04
C GLN A 67 -0.54 9.20 14.57
N LEU A 68 -0.07 8.46 13.57
CA LEU A 68 -0.73 7.22 13.14
C LEU A 68 -0.83 6.21 14.27
N THR A 69 0.24 6.02 15.03
CA THR A 69 0.24 5.16 16.21
C THR A 69 -0.82 5.63 17.24
N LYS A 70 -0.82 6.92 17.54
CA LYS A 70 -1.76 7.50 18.51
C LYS A 70 -3.22 7.47 18.04
N ARG A 71 -3.45 7.63 16.73
CA ARG A 71 -4.77 7.73 16.11
C ARG A 71 -5.21 6.44 15.41
N TYR A 72 -4.49 5.35 15.61
CA TYR A 72 -4.74 4.08 14.91
C TYR A 72 -6.21 3.66 14.96
N ARG A 73 -6.85 3.76 16.13
CA ARG A 73 -8.25 3.42 16.31
C ARG A 73 -9.17 4.27 15.42
N GLN A 74 -8.93 5.57 15.34
CA GLN A 74 -9.73 6.47 14.50
C GLN A 74 -9.62 6.13 13.03
N VAL A 75 -8.44 5.69 12.58
CA VAL A 75 -8.19 5.35 11.16
C VAL A 75 -8.79 3.98 10.80
N PHE A 76 -8.65 2.98 11.66
CA PHE A 76 -8.92 1.59 11.29
C PHE A 76 -10.00 0.86 12.10
N ASN A 77 -10.47 1.41 13.21
CA ASN A 77 -11.36 0.68 14.11
C ASN A 77 -12.57 1.47 14.61
N GLU A 78 -12.65 2.78 14.40
CA GLU A 78 -13.72 3.59 14.97
C GLU A 78 -14.99 3.53 14.12
N GLN A 79 -14.87 3.80 12.82
CA GLN A 79 -16.01 3.82 11.89
C GLN A 79 -16.28 2.45 11.26
N THR A 80 -15.27 1.63 11.17
CA THR A 80 -15.31 0.27 10.65
C THR A 80 -14.27 -0.60 11.33
N ASP A 81 -14.45 -1.91 11.31
CA ASP A 81 -13.39 -2.87 11.60
C ASP A 81 -12.59 -3.12 10.31
N ALA A 82 -11.54 -2.32 10.09
CA ALA A 82 -10.76 -2.42 8.88
C ALA A 82 -10.10 -3.78 8.70
N ALA A 83 -9.62 -4.40 9.77
CA ALA A 83 -8.98 -5.72 9.67
C ALA A 83 -9.96 -6.78 9.15
N ALA A 84 -11.18 -6.80 9.66
CA ALA A 84 -12.23 -7.71 9.18
C ALA A 84 -12.66 -7.37 7.74
N CYS A 85 -12.87 -6.08 7.44
CA CYS A 85 -13.22 -5.63 6.11
C CYS A 85 -12.16 -6.00 5.08
N PHE A 86 -10.89 -5.69 5.33
CA PHE A 86 -9.78 -5.92 4.40
C PHE A 86 -9.55 -7.40 4.10
N GLY A 87 -9.93 -8.29 4.99
CA GLY A 87 -9.90 -9.72 4.74
C GLY A 87 -10.83 -10.17 3.59
N LYS A 88 -11.87 -9.42 3.30
CA LYS A 88 -12.92 -9.74 2.31
C LYS A 88 -13.00 -8.73 1.17
N ALA A 89 -12.64 -7.47 1.40
CA ALA A 89 -12.77 -6.40 0.44
C ALA A 89 -11.75 -6.52 -0.70
N LYS A 90 -12.13 -5.97 -1.86
CA LYS A 90 -11.28 -5.92 -3.05
C LYS A 90 -11.03 -4.47 -3.45
N PRO A 91 -9.82 -4.17 -3.97
CA PRO A 91 -9.55 -2.88 -4.58
C PRO A 91 -10.47 -2.61 -5.77
N GLU A 92 -10.96 -1.38 -5.85
CA GLU A 92 -11.69 -0.87 -7.00
C GLU A 92 -10.86 0.24 -7.66
N ILE A 93 -10.34 -0.04 -8.87
CA ILE A 93 -9.54 0.92 -9.60
C ILE A 93 -10.47 1.97 -10.21
N ASP A 94 -10.12 3.25 -10.03
CA ASP A 94 -10.88 4.35 -10.62
C ASP A 94 -10.82 4.29 -12.15
N ALA A 95 -11.99 4.14 -12.80
CA ALA A 95 -12.08 4.05 -14.25
C ALA A 95 -11.62 5.34 -14.95
N LYS A 96 -11.72 6.49 -14.28
CA LYS A 96 -11.29 7.80 -14.82
C LYS A 96 -9.83 8.12 -14.50
N ASN A 97 -9.28 7.50 -13.45
CA ASN A 97 -7.89 7.71 -13.05
C ASN A 97 -7.27 6.39 -12.56
N PRO A 98 -6.63 5.61 -13.46
CA PRO A 98 -6.06 4.31 -13.11
C PRO A 98 -4.87 4.38 -12.14
N LYS A 99 -4.43 5.58 -11.76
CA LYS A 99 -3.43 5.82 -10.70
C LYS A 99 -4.07 5.95 -9.30
N GLN A 100 -5.34 5.66 -9.19
CA GLN A 100 -6.08 5.65 -7.93
C GLN A 100 -6.90 4.38 -7.81
N PHE A 101 -7.02 3.86 -6.61
CA PHE A 101 -8.01 2.86 -6.26
C PHE A 101 -8.55 3.11 -4.86
N THR A 102 -9.69 2.52 -4.58
CA THR A 102 -10.34 2.60 -3.28
C THR A 102 -10.67 1.21 -2.75
N VAL A 103 -10.88 1.14 -1.45
CA VAL A 103 -11.46 -0.02 -0.78
C VAL A 103 -12.60 0.49 0.10
N ALA A 104 -13.80 0.01 -0.17
CA ALA A 104 -15.00 0.36 0.60
C ALA A 104 -15.22 -0.63 1.74
N CYS A 105 -15.51 -0.11 2.92
CA CYS A 105 -15.78 -0.89 4.12
C CYS A 105 -17.14 -0.53 4.72
N PRO A 106 -17.86 -1.50 5.33
CA PRO A 106 -19.10 -1.21 6.01
C PRO A 106 -18.85 -0.47 7.32
N ASP A 107 -19.80 0.39 7.69
CA ASP A 107 -19.88 0.94 9.03
C ASP A 107 -20.48 -0.10 10.02
N ALA A 108 -20.70 0.31 11.27
CA ALA A 108 -21.29 -0.56 12.30
C ALA A 108 -22.71 -1.03 11.93
N ALA A 109 -23.45 -0.30 11.09
CA ALA A 109 -24.79 -0.65 10.61
C ALA A 109 -24.77 -1.54 9.36
N GLY A 110 -23.59 -1.83 8.78
CA GLY A 110 -23.41 -2.67 7.60
C GLY A 110 -23.48 -1.93 6.26
N ASN A 111 -23.54 -0.60 6.26
CA ASN A 111 -23.48 0.21 5.04
C ASN A 111 -22.02 0.41 4.61
N GLU A 112 -21.71 0.24 3.33
CA GLU A 112 -20.38 0.47 2.77
C GLU A 112 -20.12 1.97 2.61
N VAL A 113 -19.67 2.62 3.66
CA VAL A 113 -19.56 4.08 3.73
C VAL A 113 -18.18 4.59 4.10
N VAL A 114 -17.29 3.76 4.62
CA VAL A 114 -15.92 4.13 4.88
C VAL A 114 -15.08 3.76 3.67
N ILE A 115 -14.49 4.75 3.02
CA ILE A 115 -13.73 4.59 1.79
C ILE A 115 -12.26 4.88 2.07
N TYR A 116 -11.41 3.89 1.90
CA TYR A 116 -9.95 4.03 1.97
C TYR A 116 -9.41 4.35 0.58
N HIS A 117 -8.58 5.39 0.48
CA HIS A 117 -8.03 5.90 -0.78
C HIS A 117 -6.55 5.59 -0.92
N PHE A 118 -6.16 5.20 -2.11
CA PHE A 118 -4.79 4.85 -2.47
C PHE A 118 -4.42 5.52 -3.80
N GLN A 119 -3.18 5.97 -3.89
CA GLN A 119 -2.65 6.62 -5.08
C GLN A 119 -1.31 6.06 -5.49
N GLN A 120 -1.08 5.98 -6.79
CA GLN A 120 0.24 5.72 -7.32
C GLN A 120 1.07 7.00 -7.26
N THR A 121 2.20 6.92 -6.56
CA THR A 121 3.18 7.99 -6.41
C THR A 121 4.47 7.62 -7.14
N LYS A 122 5.44 8.52 -7.15
CA LYS A 122 6.79 8.22 -7.67
C LYS A 122 7.47 7.08 -6.90
N ALA A 123 7.10 6.89 -5.64
CA ALA A 123 7.62 5.82 -4.77
C ALA A 123 6.76 4.53 -4.82
N GLY A 124 5.77 4.45 -5.72
CA GLY A 124 4.81 3.36 -5.83
C GLY A 124 3.44 3.70 -5.24
N TRP A 125 2.60 2.69 -5.07
CA TRP A 125 1.29 2.85 -4.44
C TRP A 125 1.42 3.25 -2.97
N ARG A 126 0.52 4.12 -2.50
CA ARG A 126 0.49 4.59 -1.11
C ARG A 126 -0.94 4.81 -0.64
N PHE A 127 -1.17 4.53 0.64
CA PHE A 127 -2.38 4.93 1.34
C PHE A 127 -2.36 6.44 1.58
N THR A 128 -3.42 7.14 1.17
CA THR A 128 -3.45 8.60 1.17
C THR A 128 -4.56 9.22 1.99
N GLY A 129 -5.60 8.46 2.31
CA GLY A 129 -6.71 9.02 3.09
C GLY A 129 -7.89 8.09 3.23
N LEU A 130 -8.87 8.54 3.99
CA LEU A 130 -10.15 7.86 4.13
C LEU A 130 -11.28 8.87 4.31
N ASP A 131 -12.46 8.47 3.84
CA ASP A 131 -13.70 9.22 3.95
C ASP A 131 -14.76 8.39 4.62
N ASN A 132 -15.67 9.06 5.33
CA ASN A 132 -16.96 8.48 5.71
C ASN A 132 -18.06 9.23 4.98
N LEU A 133 -18.80 8.53 4.13
CA LEU A 133 -19.83 9.13 3.28
C LEU A 133 -21.08 9.59 4.05
N ASN A 134 -21.19 9.23 5.34
CA ASN A 134 -22.31 9.59 6.21
C ASN A 134 -21.99 10.76 7.16
N GLU A 135 -20.80 11.37 7.06
CA GLU A 135 -20.39 12.50 7.92
C GLU A 135 -20.06 13.77 7.14
#